data_309cf9bb96de87cecb6bdae2e0f2fe2b
#
_entry.id   309cf9bb96de87cecb6bdae2e0f2fe2b
#
_cell.length_a   1.000
_cell.length_b   1.000
_cell.length_c   1.000
_cell.angle_alpha   90.00
_cell.angle_beta   90.00
_cell.angle_gamma   90.00
#
_symmetry.space_group_name_H-M   'P 1'
#
loop_
_entity.id
_entity.type
_entity.pdbx_description
1 polymer ?
#
loop_
_entity_poly.entity_id
_entity_poly.type
_entity_poly.pdbx_seq_one_letter_code
_entity_poly.pdbx_strand_id
1 'polypeptide(L)'
;FITHSEQFDHVDPARVYTGRDIAFFNSYLYRNLVSYKPVPGSAGSSLVADLATNTGVPSNAAKTWKFTLRSGITWEDGSKITCEDVKYGVSRPFASDVITDGPQYLVQALDIPKAADGSSEYKGPYKKTGQALYDKAVSCQGNTITFKLNRSFADFNYALTYPAGAPVKASKDTGDKY
;
A
#
# COMPACT_ATOMS: atom_id res chain seq x y z
N PHE A 1 15.16 6.07 -23.95
CA PHE A 1 14.03 6.26 -23.02
C PHE A 1 12.75 6.24 -23.85
N ILE A 2 11.88 5.27 -23.67
CA ILE A 2 10.60 5.22 -24.36
C ILE A 2 9.54 5.67 -23.37
N THR A 3 8.97 6.85 -23.59
CA THR A 3 7.82 7.34 -22.86
C THR A 3 6.58 7.18 -23.74
N HIS A 4 5.41 7.08 -23.11
CA HIS A 4 4.15 7.12 -23.86
C HIS A 4 3.76 8.58 -24.17
N SER A 5 2.97 8.77 -25.21
CA SER A 5 2.53 10.09 -25.69
C SER A 5 1.32 10.65 -24.95
N GLU A 6 0.70 9.86 -24.08
CA GLU A 6 -0.51 10.23 -23.34
C GLU A 6 -0.16 10.73 -21.94
N GLN A 7 -1.03 11.55 -21.38
CA GLN A 7 -0.91 11.98 -19.98
C GLN A 7 -1.19 10.80 -19.04
N PHE A 8 -0.64 10.87 -17.82
CA PHE A 8 -1.00 9.96 -16.76
C PHE A 8 -2.45 10.24 -16.31
N ASP A 9 -3.22 9.18 -16.10
CA ASP A 9 -4.58 9.33 -15.59
C ASP A 9 -4.57 9.93 -14.19
N HIS A 10 -3.70 9.40 -13.33
CA HIS A 10 -3.53 9.84 -11.95
C HIS A 10 -2.07 9.74 -11.52
N VAL A 11 -1.66 10.67 -10.68
CA VAL A 11 -0.33 10.64 -10.01
C VAL A 11 -0.47 10.15 -8.57
N ASP A 12 -1.64 10.24 -7.95
CA ASP A 12 -1.86 9.76 -6.59
C ASP A 12 -1.66 8.23 -6.49
N PRO A 13 -0.80 7.73 -5.56
CA PRO A 13 -0.51 6.31 -5.45
C PRO A 13 -1.74 5.44 -5.18
N ALA A 14 -2.77 5.98 -4.51
CA ALA A 14 -4.00 5.25 -4.24
C ALA A 14 -4.90 5.10 -5.48
N ARG A 15 -4.66 5.89 -6.55
CA ARG A 15 -5.46 5.95 -7.78
C ARG A 15 -4.76 5.35 -9.00
N VAL A 16 -3.45 5.17 -8.97
CA VAL A 16 -2.69 4.60 -10.09
C VAL A 16 -3.09 3.14 -10.29
N TYR A 17 -3.66 2.83 -11.47
CA TYR A 17 -4.17 1.49 -11.75
C TYR A 17 -3.79 0.91 -13.12
N THR A 18 -3.53 1.74 -14.13
CA THR A 18 -3.11 1.21 -15.45
C THR A 18 -1.72 0.57 -15.36
N GLY A 19 -1.53 -0.59 -16.01
CA GLY A 19 -0.26 -1.32 -15.91
C GLY A 19 0.95 -0.50 -16.34
N ARG A 20 0.78 0.37 -17.34
CA ARG A 20 1.77 1.30 -17.84
C ARG A 20 2.20 2.31 -16.76
N ASP A 21 1.24 2.96 -16.12
CA ASP A 21 1.49 3.97 -15.11
C ASP A 21 2.08 3.35 -13.84
N ILE A 22 1.58 2.16 -13.43
CA ILE A 22 2.15 1.38 -12.32
C ILE A 22 3.63 1.09 -12.57
N ALA A 23 3.98 0.60 -13.77
CA ALA A 23 5.36 0.28 -14.11
C ALA A 23 6.26 1.54 -14.09
N PHE A 24 5.78 2.66 -14.61
CA PHE A 24 6.50 3.92 -14.59
C PHE A 24 6.69 4.44 -13.16
N PHE A 25 5.61 4.57 -12.41
CA PHE A 25 5.67 5.15 -11.06
C PHE A 25 6.46 4.30 -10.07
N ASN A 26 6.35 2.97 -10.13
CA ASN A 26 7.17 2.08 -9.30
C ASN A 26 8.65 2.11 -9.68
N SER A 27 8.98 2.50 -10.91
CA SER A 27 10.38 2.61 -11.35
C SER A 27 11.03 3.94 -10.97
N TYR A 28 10.25 5.02 -10.87
CA TYR A 28 10.81 6.37 -10.80
C TYR A 28 10.32 7.24 -9.63
N LEU A 29 9.13 6.99 -9.09
CA LEU A 29 8.52 7.86 -8.09
C LEU A 29 8.21 7.17 -6.76
N TYR A 30 7.57 6.00 -6.80
CA TYR A 30 7.10 5.34 -5.58
C TYR A 30 8.00 4.17 -5.21
N ARG A 31 8.14 3.99 -3.91
CA ARG A 31 8.74 2.81 -3.33
C ARG A 31 7.73 2.11 -2.45
N ASN A 32 7.70 0.79 -2.55
CA ASN A 32 6.79 -0.07 -1.80
C ASN A 32 7.56 -0.91 -0.77
N LEU A 33 6.88 -1.67 0.07
CA LEU A 33 7.54 -2.62 0.98
C LEU A 33 8.37 -3.66 0.21
N VAL A 34 7.82 -4.10 -0.92
CA VAL A 34 8.42 -5.08 -1.83
C VAL A 34 8.26 -4.61 -3.27
N SER A 35 9.13 -5.09 -4.14
CA SER A 35 9.13 -4.77 -5.57
C SER A 35 9.40 -6.03 -6.39
N TYR A 36 9.10 -5.99 -7.66
CA TYR A 36 9.57 -7.00 -8.60
C TYR A 36 11.08 -6.88 -8.83
N LYS A 37 11.74 -8.02 -8.99
CA LYS A 37 13.18 -8.05 -9.28
C LYS A 37 13.45 -7.36 -10.64
N PRO A 38 14.35 -6.35 -10.68
CA PRO A 38 14.58 -5.55 -11.89
C PRO A 38 15.48 -6.29 -12.90
N VAL A 39 15.00 -7.43 -13.42
CA VAL A 39 15.67 -8.24 -14.44
C VAL A 39 14.66 -8.70 -15.49
N PRO A 40 15.06 -8.92 -16.74
CA PRO A 40 14.15 -9.36 -17.80
C PRO A 40 13.70 -10.82 -17.63
N GLY A 41 12.61 -11.16 -18.32
CA GLY A 41 12.08 -12.52 -18.41
C GLY A 41 11.43 -13.01 -17.11
N SER A 42 11.25 -14.32 -17.00
CA SER A 42 10.54 -14.94 -15.87
C SER A 42 11.19 -14.70 -14.51
N ALA A 43 12.49 -14.46 -14.45
CA ALA A 43 13.19 -14.10 -13.21
C ALA A 43 12.70 -12.77 -12.63
N GLY A 44 12.19 -11.86 -13.45
CA GLY A 44 11.61 -10.58 -13.05
C GLY A 44 10.26 -10.72 -12.34
N SER A 45 9.59 -11.87 -12.38
CA SER A 45 8.34 -12.09 -11.64
C SER A 45 8.54 -12.35 -10.14
N SER A 46 9.78 -12.58 -9.71
CA SER A 46 10.09 -12.79 -8.30
C SER A 46 10.09 -11.48 -7.52
N LEU A 47 9.57 -11.51 -6.29
CA LEU A 47 9.63 -10.36 -5.40
C LEU A 47 10.99 -10.22 -4.74
N VAL A 48 11.39 -8.97 -4.54
CA VAL A 48 12.53 -8.57 -3.73
C VAL A 48 12.09 -7.56 -2.68
N ALA A 49 12.81 -7.51 -1.57
CA ALA A 49 12.61 -6.51 -0.54
C ALA A 49 13.03 -5.12 -1.05
N ASP A 50 12.19 -4.09 -0.85
CA ASP A 50 12.48 -2.71 -1.21
C ASP A 50 12.57 -1.82 0.04
N LEU A 51 11.49 -1.17 0.51
CA LEU A 51 11.50 -0.44 1.78
C LEU A 51 11.58 -1.39 2.98
N ALA A 52 11.09 -2.61 2.84
CA ALA A 52 11.27 -3.64 3.87
C ALA A 52 12.62 -4.35 3.75
N THR A 53 13.02 -5.06 4.79
CA THR A 53 14.19 -5.95 4.83
C THR A 53 13.88 -7.36 4.37
N ASN A 54 12.59 -7.69 4.16
CA ASN A 54 12.10 -9.00 3.75
C ASN A 54 10.94 -8.85 2.75
N THR A 55 10.55 -9.94 2.12
CA THR A 55 9.42 -9.99 1.18
C THR A 55 8.09 -10.33 1.85
N GLY A 56 8.03 -10.18 3.18
CA GLY A 56 6.88 -10.52 4.00
C GLY A 56 7.03 -11.89 4.66
N VAL A 57 6.67 -11.96 5.94
CA VAL A 57 6.68 -13.20 6.74
C VAL A 57 5.24 -13.57 7.05
N PRO A 58 4.68 -14.60 6.36
CA PRO A 58 3.33 -15.07 6.63
C PRO A 58 3.27 -15.90 7.92
N SER A 59 2.11 -15.86 8.58
CA SER A 59 1.77 -16.71 9.73
C SER A 59 0.26 -16.92 9.77
N ASN A 60 -0.23 -17.76 10.69
CA ASN A 60 -1.66 -18.04 10.84
C ASN A 60 -2.30 -18.43 9.48
N ALA A 61 -1.74 -19.43 8.80
CA ALA A 61 -2.18 -19.86 7.48
C ALA A 61 -2.27 -18.70 6.46
N ALA A 62 -1.25 -17.82 6.43
CA ALA A 62 -1.19 -16.62 5.61
C ALA A 62 -2.33 -15.61 5.81
N LYS A 63 -2.98 -15.61 6.99
CA LYS A 63 -3.91 -14.58 7.44
C LYS A 63 -3.21 -13.42 8.17
N THR A 64 -1.92 -13.55 8.47
CA THR A 64 -1.14 -12.51 9.12
C THR A 64 0.19 -12.38 8.40
N TRP A 65 0.54 -11.16 8.03
CA TRP A 65 1.77 -10.84 7.34
C TRP A 65 2.56 -9.76 8.08
N LYS A 66 3.88 -9.94 8.20
CA LYS A 66 4.77 -8.97 8.83
C LYS A 66 5.87 -8.55 7.88
N PHE A 67 6.13 -7.24 7.85
CA PHE A 67 7.24 -6.64 7.12
C PHE A 67 8.02 -5.74 8.06
N THR A 68 9.34 -5.79 8.00
CA THR A 68 10.20 -4.92 8.79
C THR A 68 10.84 -3.88 7.89
N LEU A 69 10.60 -2.60 8.15
CA LEU A 69 11.17 -1.51 7.37
C LEU A 69 12.68 -1.41 7.61
N ARG A 70 13.40 -1.06 6.56
CA ARG A 70 14.83 -0.73 6.66
C ARG A 70 15.03 0.50 7.54
N SER A 71 16.16 0.54 8.23
CA SER A 71 16.60 1.75 8.92
C SER A 71 17.21 2.74 7.92
N GLY A 72 17.09 4.04 8.22
CA GLY A 72 17.75 5.10 7.44
C GLY A 72 17.08 5.47 6.13
N ILE A 73 15.85 4.98 5.86
CA ILE A 73 15.06 5.46 4.71
C ILE A 73 14.42 6.80 5.02
N THR A 74 14.49 7.71 4.06
CA THR A 74 14.00 9.09 4.22
C THR A 74 13.14 9.53 3.05
N TRP A 75 12.29 10.49 3.32
CA TRP A 75 11.64 11.33 2.32
C TRP A 75 12.65 12.25 1.65
N GLU A 76 12.26 12.92 0.56
CA GLU A 76 13.08 13.91 -0.16
C GLU A 76 13.49 15.10 0.71
N ASP A 77 12.73 15.41 1.77
CA ASP A 77 13.05 16.49 2.73
C ASP A 77 13.97 16.03 3.88
N GLY A 78 14.48 14.79 3.81
CA GLY A 78 15.37 14.20 4.81
C GLY A 78 14.66 13.66 6.05
N SER A 79 13.36 13.86 6.23
CA SER A 79 12.61 13.26 7.32
C SER A 79 12.47 11.74 7.13
N LYS A 80 12.41 10.98 8.22
CA LYS A 80 12.34 9.51 8.16
C LYS A 80 11.01 9.03 7.60
N ILE A 81 11.05 8.00 6.76
CA ILE A 81 9.89 7.18 6.43
C ILE A 81 9.69 6.17 7.56
N THR A 82 8.49 6.12 8.09
CA THR A 82 8.12 5.31 9.26
C THR A 82 7.09 4.23 8.90
N CYS A 83 6.88 3.30 9.82
CA CYS A 83 5.78 2.34 9.73
C CYS A 83 4.42 3.04 9.60
N GLU A 84 4.22 4.14 10.33
CA GLU A 84 2.96 4.89 10.30
C GLU A 84 2.71 5.54 8.93
N ASP A 85 3.75 5.95 8.18
CA ASP A 85 3.59 6.47 6.82
C ASP A 85 3.09 5.38 5.85
N VAL A 86 3.59 4.15 6.00
CA VAL A 86 3.09 3.00 5.23
C VAL A 86 1.65 2.68 5.62
N LYS A 87 1.37 2.60 6.92
CA LYS A 87 0.02 2.39 7.46
C LYS A 87 -0.94 3.46 6.94
N TYR A 88 -0.52 4.73 6.94
CA TYR A 88 -1.33 5.83 6.41
C TYR A 88 -1.60 5.66 4.92
N GLY A 89 -0.59 5.38 4.09
CA GLY A 89 -0.75 5.14 2.65
C GLY A 89 -1.79 4.05 2.36
N VAL A 90 -1.66 2.90 3.04
CA VAL A 90 -2.60 1.77 2.93
C VAL A 90 -4.02 2.11 3.38
N SER A 91 -4.19 3.10 4.25
CA SER A 91 -5.51 3.53 4.74
C SER A 91 -6.31 4.34 3.71
N ARG A 92 -5.64 5.01 2.77
CA ARG A 92 -6.25 5.96 1.85
C ARG A 92 -7.27 5.36 0.88
N PRO A 93 -7.05 4.19 0.26
CA PRO A 93 -8.05 3.55 -0.61
C PRO A 93 -9.40 3.23 0.06
N PHE A 94 -9.47 3.26 1.40
CA PHE A 94 -10.74 3.08 2.12
C PHE A 94 -11.63 4.32 2.08
N ALA A 95 -11.10 5.49 1.73
CA ALA A 95 -11.87 6.72 1.57
C ALA A 95 -12.56 6.75 0.18
N SER A 96 -13.43 5.79 -0.09
CA SER A 96 -14.04 5.54 -1.40
C SER A 96 -14.97 6.66 -1.90
N ASP A 97 -15.32 7.60 -1.06
CA ASP A 97 -16.05 8.82 -1.42
C ASP A 97 -15.15 9.94 -1.96
N VAL A 98 -13.86 9.87 -1.70
CA VAL A 98 -12.83 10.81 -2.15
C VAL A 98 -11.96 10.15 -3.24
N ILE A 99 -11.52 8.92 -2.98
CA ILE A 99 -10.71 8.09 -3.87
C ILE A 99 -11.64 7.08 -4.54
N THR A 100 -12.24 7.48 -5.67
CA THR A 100 -13.32 6.75 -6.32
C THR A 100 -12.86 5.66 -7.27
N ASP A 101 -11.58 5.63 -7.60
CA ASP A 101 -10.92 4.71 -8.52
C ASP A 101 -9.61 4.17 -7.91
N GLY A 102 -8.91 3.31 -8.65
CA GLY A 102 -7.68 2.68 -8.17
C GLY A 102 -7.89 1.26 -7.63
N PRO A 103 -6.77 0.59 -7.25
CA PRO A 103 -6.79 -0.81 -6.85
C PRO A 103 -7.46 -1.02 -5.49
N GLN A 104 -8.39 -1.96 -5.41
CA GLN A 104 -9.13 -2.30 -4.20
C GLN A 104 -8.62 -3.55 -3.48
N TYR A 105 -7.46 -4.10 -3.88
CA TYR A 105 -6.94 -5.36 -3.34
C TYR A 105 -6.73 -5.34 -1.82
N LEU A 106 -6.18 -4.25 -1.29
CA LEU A 106 -5.94 -4.09 0.15
C LEU A 106 -7.25 -3.91 0.91
N VAL A 107 -8.20 -3.14 0.37
CA VAL A 107 -9.55 -2.95 0.95
C VAL A 107 -10.30 -4.27 1.05
N GLN A 108 -10.15 -5.16 0.06
CA GLN A 108 -10.81 -6.45 0.03
C GLN A 108 -10.13 -7.52 0.90
N ALA A 109 -8.81 -7.39 1.12
CA ALA A 109 -8.02 -8.40 1.81
C ALA A 109 -7.95 -8.20 3.32
N LEU A 110 -7.91 -6.94 3.79
CA LEU A 110 -7.72 -6.64 5.22
C LEU A 110 -8.92 -7.10 6.06
N ASP A 111 -8.64 -7.53 7.30
CA ASP A 111 -9.63 -8.03 8.27
C ASP A 111 -10.42 -6.87 8.89
N ILE A 112 -11.23 -6.25 8.05
CA ILE A 112 -12.13 -5.15 8.43
C ILE A 112 -13.55 -5.56 8.08
N PRO A 113 -14.50 -5.48 9.02
CA PRO A 113 -15.90 -5.80 8.75
C PRO A 113 -16.49 -4.98 7.61
N LYS A 114 -17.47 -5.56 6.93
CA LYS A 114 -18.24 -4.89 5.90
C LYS A 114 -19.62 -4.52 6.42
N ALA A 115 -20.08 -3.33 6.05
CA ALA A 115 -21.43 -2.88 6.28
C ALA A 115 -22.44 -3.68 5.41
N ALA A 116 -23.74 -3.50 5.66
CA ALA A 116 -24.79 -4.22 4.94
C ALA A 116 -24.79 -3.98 3.42
N ASP A 117 -24.29 -2.83 2.97
CA ASP A 117 -24.12 -2.47 1.56
C ASP A 117 -22.84 -3.06 0.92
N GLY A 118 -22.06 -3.85 1.68
CA GLY A 118 -20.81 -4.45 1.22
C GLY A 118 -19.60 -3.53 1.29
N SER A 119 -19.76 -2.26 1.62
CA SER A 119 -18.65 -1.33 1.84
C SER A 119 -17.89 -1.64 3.13
N SER A 120 -16.62 -1.22 3.22
CA SER A 120 -15.86 -1.35 4.47
C SER A 120 -16.47 -0.48 5.58
N GLU A 121 -16.49 -0.97 6.83
CA GLU A 121 -16.88 -0.15 7.99
C GLU A 121 -15.81 0.90 8.33
N TYR A 122 -14.55 0.70 7.95
CA TYR A 122 -13.56 1.76 7.96
C TYR A 122 -13.68 2.63 6.72
N LYS A 123 -13.82 3.95 6.90
CA LYS A 123 -14.07 4.90 5.81
C LYS A 123 -12.86 5.77 5.47
N GLY A 124 -11.65 5.24 5.70
CA GLY A 124 -10.42 5.94 5.39
C GLY A 124 -9.99 7.00 6.43
N PRO A 125 -8.82 7.62 6.22
CA PRO A 125 -8.21 8.48 7.23
C PRO A 125 -8.91 9.83 7.40
N TYR A 126 -9.70 10.26 6.44
CA TYR A 126 -10.31 11.60 6.44
C TYR A 126 -11.54 11.69 7.36
N LYS A 127 -12.30 10.60 7.49
CA LYS A 127 -13.54 10.57 8.29
C LYS A 127 -13.38 9.99 9.70
N LYS A 128 -12.27 9.30 9.96
CA LYS A 128 -11.98 8.58 11.22
C LYS A 128 -13.03 7.51 11.60
N THR A 129 -14.06 7.28 10.79
CA THR A 129 -15.08 6.25 11.02
C THR A 129 -14.44 4.87 10.94
N GLY A 130 -14.61 4.03 11.97
CA GLY A 130 -14.04 2.68 12.01
C GLY A 130 -12.53 2.63 12.25
N GLN A 131 -11.87 3.71 12.69
CA GLN A 131 -10.42 3.75 12.88
C GLN A 131 -9.90 2.60 13.76
N ALA A 132 -10.60 2.25 14.84
CA ALA A 132 -10.19 1.15 15.71
C ALA A 132 -10.21 -0.22 15.00
N LEU A 133 -11.06 -0.41 13.99
CA LEU A 133 -11.09 -1.61 13.17
C LEU A 133 -9.86 -1.69 12.28
N TYR A 134 -9.50 -0.56 11.66
CA TYR A 134 -8.28 -0.45 10.86
C TYR A 134 -7.02 -0.71 11.70
N ASP A 135 -6.94 -0.12 12.89
CA ASP A 135 -5.79 -0.28 13.80
C ASP A 135 -5.60 -1.74 14.27
N LYS A 136 -6.69 -2.52 14.34
CA LYS A 136 -6.62 -3.97 14.60
C LYS A 136 -6.12 -4.75 13.39
N ALA A 137 -6.48 -4.33 12.17
CA ALA A 137 -6.10 -4.99 10.93
C ALA A 137 -4.69 -4.62 10.48
N VAL A 138 -4.27 -3.37 10.68
CA VAL A 138 -2.94 -2.87 10.32
C VAL A 138 -2.31 -2.19 11.53
N SER A 139 -1.22 -2.75 12.03
CA SER A 139 -0.56 -2.25 13.24
C SER A 139 0.94 -2.09 13.07
N CYS A 140 1.49 -1.10 13.75
CA CYS A 140 2.92 -0.81 13.80
C CYS A 140 3.50 -1.14 15.17
N GLN A 141 4.67 -1.78 15.18
CA GLN A 141 5.48 -1.97 16.36
C GLN A 141 6.96 -1.69 16.02
N GLY A 142 7.46 -0.53 16.38
CA GLY A 142 8.74 -0.04 15.90
C GLY A 142 8.75 0.03 14.37
N ASN A 143 9.73 -0.61 13.75
CA ASN A 143 9.84 -0.67 12.29
C ASN A 143 9.03 -1.82 11.66
N THR A 144 8.25 -2.57 12.43
CA THR A 144 7.50 -3.72 11.90
C THR A 144 6.04 -3.34 11.70
N ILE A 145 5.57 -3.48 10.46
CA ILE A 145 4.15 -3.40 10.11
C ILE A 145 3.56 -4.81 10.04
N THR A 146 2.37 -4.96 10.61
CA THR A 146 1.61 -6.22 10.62
C THR A 146 0.27 -5.99 9.94
N PHE A 147 -0.05 -6.84 8.97
CA PHE A 147 -1.34 -6.90 8.29
C PHE A 147 -2.08 -8.15 8.74
N LYS A 148 -3.35 -8.01 9.13
CA LYS A 148 -4.28 -9.13 9.36
C LYS A 148 -5.29 -9.16 8.23
N LEU A 149 -5.52 -10.35 7.69
CA LEU A 149 -6.37 -10.58 6.53
C LEU A 149 -7.63 -11.35 6.93
N ASN A 150 -8.72 -11.05 6.26
CA ASN A 150 -10.02 -11.70 6.47
C ASN A 150 -10.04 -13.16 5.98
N ARG A 151 -9.08 -13.56 5.14
CA ARG A 151 -8.94 -14.93 4.62
C ARG A 151 -7.47 -15.27 4.45
N SER A 152 -7.17 -16.56 4.25
CA SER A 152 -5.87 -17.01 3.79
C SER A 152 -5.55 -16.40 2.41
N PHE A 153 -4.39 -15.76 2.29
CA PHE A 153 -3.95 -15.15 1.03
C PHE A 153 -2.43 -15.30 0.92
N ALA A 154 -2.00 -16.37 0.27
CA ALA A 154 -0.59 -16.75 0.15
C ALA A 154 0.24 -15.72 -0.63
N ASP A 155 -0.38 -14.98 -1.55
CA ASP A 155 0.26 -14.01 -2.44
C ASP A 155 -0.02 -12.55 -2.02
N PHE A 156 -0.36 -12.31 -0.75
CA PHE A 156 -0.67 -10.95 -0.27
C PHE A 156 0.48 -9.95 -0.49
N ASN A 157 1.72 -10.40 -0.41
CA ASN A 157 2.89 -9.56 -0.67
C ASN A 157 2.92 -9.03 -2.11
N TYR A 158 2.35 -9.73 -3.09
CA TYR A 158 2.21 -9.21 -4.45
C TYR A 158 1.22 -8.03 -4.52
N ALA A 159 0.18 -8.02 -3.70
CA ALA A 159 -0.74 -6.87 -3.61
C ALA A 159 -0.05 -5.60 -3.09
N LEU A 160 1.06 -5.74 -2.36
CA LEU A 160 1.86 -4.62 -1.84
C LEU A 160 2.91 -4.09 -2.85
N THR A 161 2.95 -4.61 -4.07
CA THR A 161 3.72 -4.03 -5.18
C THR A 161 2.97 -2.90 -5.90
N TYR A 162 1.66 -2.77 -5.67
CA TYR A 162 0.89 -1.65 -6.21
C TYR A 162 1.22 -0.36 -5.46
N PRO A 163 1.22 0.79 -6.16
CA PRO A 163 1.45 2.10 -5.53
C PRO A 163 0.53 2.40 -4.35
N ALA A 164 -0.68 1.83 -4.32
CA ALA A 164 -1.60 1.94 -3.17
C ALA A 164 -1.05 1.37 -1.85
N GLY A 165 0.01 0.57 -1.89
CA GLY A 165 0.76 0.10 -0.73
C GLY A 165 1.95 0.98 -0.35
N ALA A 166 2.24 2.05 -1.12
CA ALA A 166 3.35 2.95 -0.86
C ALA A 166 3.11 3.79 0.40
N PRO A 167 4.18 4.19 1.11
CA PRO A 167 4.05 5.15 2.20
C PRO A 167 3.56 6.50 1.68
N VAL A 168 2.75 7.18 2.48
CA VAL A 168 2.29 8.55 2.22
C VAL A 168 2.54 9.39 3.47
N LYS A 169 3.13 10.57 3.29
CA LYS A 169 3.37 11.51 4.37
C LYS A 169 2.08 12.25 4.70
N ALA A 170 1.42 11.89 5.80
CA ALA A 170 0.11 12.43 6.19
C ALA A 170 0.09 13.98 6.24
N SER A 171 1.22 14.62 6.62
CA SER A 171 1.32 16.08 6.67
C SER A 171 1.35 16.76 5.28
N LYS A 172 1.50 15.98 4.21
CA LYS A 172 1.48 16.47 2.82
C LYS A 172 0.20 16.07 2.08
N ASP A 173 -0.65 15.26 2.70
CA ASP A 173 -1.92 14.88 2.13
C ASP A 173 -2.92 16.05 2.25
N THR A 174 -3.53 16.41 1.15
CA THR A 174 -4.53 17.49 1.09
C THR A 174 -5.91 17.07 1.62
N GLY A 175 -6.05 15.81 2.02
CA GLY A 175 -7.28 15.25 2.55
C GLY A 175 -8.33 15.02 1.48
N ASP A 176 -9.52 15.59 1.69
CA ASP A 176 -10.68 15.47 0.78
C ASP A 176 -10.69 16.49 -0.38
N LYS A 177 -9.61 17.23 -0.55
CA LYS A 177 -9.46 18.27 -1.58
C LYS A 177 -8.70 17.72 -2.80
N TYR A 178 -9.36 16.89 -3.59
CA TYR A 178 -8.86 16.39 -4.87
C TYR A 178 -9.58 17.07 -6.04
#